data_2ba51a29aac695b98418be7f7ec3cc9a
#
_entry.id   2ba51a29aac695b98418be7f7ec3cc9a
#
_cell.length_a   1.000
_cell.length_b   1.000
_cell.length_c   1.000
_cell.angle_alpha   90.00
_cell.angle_beta   90.00
_cell.angle_gamma   90.00
#
_symmetry.space_group_name_H-M   'P 1'
#
loop_
_entity.id
_entity.type
_entity.pdbx_description
1 polymer ?
#
loop_
_entity_poly.entity_id
_entity_poly.type
_entity_poly.pdbx_seq_one_letter_code
_entity_poly.pdbx_strand_id
1 'polypeptide(L)'
;VRPPPASRALAAVRRILAGIPLSRRKVAMPVYVESVTQPSPQDLTDLAKIYADAPEWLLTPYASAEALIEAALADGSLIAGRFNDRLLGAALLRRGDEAWRLSHLCVRKVTRKRGVGRRLLEETQRLASEAGKPLRLAAPAGHLEASALAARTHLPLDSL
;
A
#
# COMPACT_ATOMS: atom_id res chain seq x y z
N VAL A 1 -14.10 41.67 -7.96
CA VAL A 1 -13.05 40.70 -8.36
C VAL A 1 -13.50 39.31 -7.97
N ARG A 2 -13.63 38.42 -8.93
CA ARG A 2 -14.01 37.03 -8.64
C ARG A 2 -12.80 36.26 -8.14
N PRO A 3 -12.91 35.50 -7.02
CA PRO A 3 -11.81 34.66 -6.58
C PRO A 3 -11.55 33.57 -7.61
N PRO A 4 -10.30 33.08 -7.73
CA PRO A 4 -9.96 32.00 -8.66
C PRO A 4 -10.78 30.74 -8.38
N PRO A 5 -11.06 29.89 -9.39
CA PRO A 5 -11.85 28.67 -9.21
C PRO A 5 -11.37 27.74 -8.10
N ALA A 6 -10.06 27.67 -7.89
CA ALA A 6 -9.44 26.87 -6.84
C ALA A 6 -9.85 27.33 -5.43
N SER A 7 -9.98 28.65 -5.21
CA SER A 7 -10.41 29.22 -3.92
C SER A 7 -11.87 28.90 -3.60
N ARG A 8 -12.72 28.82 -4.64
CA ARG A 8 -14.13 28.44 -4.48
C ARG A 8 -14.27 26.96 -4.10
N ALA A 9 -13.47 26.10 -4.71
CA ALA A 9 -13.45 24.67 -4.39
C ALA A 9 -13.02 24.42 -2.94
N LEU A 10 -11.98 25.09 -2.47
CA LEU A 10 -11.52 25.02 -1.09
C LEU A 10 -12.56 25.53 -0.09
N ALA A 11 -13.23 26.63 -0.40
CA ALA A 11 -14.30 27.19 0.45
C ALA A 11 -15.50 26.21 0.53
N ALA A 12 -15.87 25.56 -0.58
CA ALA A 12 -16.94 24.56 -0.60
C ALA A 12 -16.58 23.34 0.23
N VAL A 13 -15.35 22.85 0.12
CA VAL A 13 -14.85 21.72 0.93
C VAL A 13 -14.86 22.07 2.42
N ARG A 14 -14.41 23.26 2.79
CA ARG A 14 -14.44 23.73 4.18
C ARG A 14 -15.87 23.81 4.73
N ARG A 15 -16.85 24.25 3.93
CA ARG A 15 -18.26 24.29 4.33
C ARG A 15 -18.82 22.89 4.57
N ILE A 16 -18.52 21.95 3.71
CA ILE A 16 -18.95 20.56 3.85
C ILE A 16 -18.37 19.94 5.12
N LEU A 17 -17.06 20.14 5.36
CA LEU A 17 -16.39 19.62 6.55
C LEU A 17 -16.85 20.28 7.86
N ALA A 18 -17.22 21.56 7.82
CA ALA A 18 -17.69 22.28 9.01
C ALA A 18 -18.99 21.72 9.58
N GLY A 19 -19.83 21.09 8.75
CA GLY A 19 -21.08 20.45 9.18
C GLY A 19 -20.91 19.01 9.73
N ILE A 20 -19.68 18.47 9.69
CA ILE A 20 -19.41 17.10 10.14
C ILE A 20 -18.78 17.13 11.54
N PRO A 21 -19.34 16.42 12.56
CA PRO A 21 -18.73 16.34 13.87
C PRO A 21 -17.29 15.83 13.80
N LEU A 22 -16.40 16.40 14.59
CA LEU A 22 -14.97 16.01 14.64
C LEU A 22 -14.78 14.52 14.86
N SER A 23 -15.64 13.88 15.65
CA SER A 23 -15.61 12.43 15.91
C SER A 23 -15.91 11.58 14.68
N ARG A 24 -16.55 12.15 13.66
CA ARG A 24 -16.88 11.47 12.39
C ARG A 24 -15.97 11.91 11.25
N ARG A 25 -15.12 12.91 11.47
CA ARG A 25 -14.11 13.30 10.47
C ARG A 25 -12.99 12.26 10.49
N LYS A 26 -13.02 11.35 9.54
CA LYS A 26 -11.83 10.58 9.27
C LYS A 26 -10.80 11.53 8.68
N VAL A 27 -9.73 11.78 9.42
CA VAL A 27 -8.58 12.47 8.87
C VAL A 27 -7.99 11.54 7.81
N ALA A 28 -8.28 11.85 6.54
CA ALA A 28 -7.68 11.11 5.44
C ALA A 28 -6.18 11.37 5.45
N MET A 29 -5.38 10.31 5.63
CA MET A 29 -3.95 10.35 5.39
C MET A 29 -3.76 10.34 3.87
N PRO A 30 -3.22 11.41 3.23
CA PRO A 30 -2.96 11.40 1.80
C PRO A 30 -1.72 10.54 1.52
N VAL A 31 -1.93 9.25 1.39
CA VAL A 31 -0.87 8.29 1.10
C VAL A 31 -0.67 8.20 -0.41
N TYR A 32 0.54 8.45 -0.86
CA TYR A 32 0.95 8.31 -2.25
C TYR A 32 1.61 6.95 -2.44
N VAL A 33 1.12 6.19 -3.40
CA VAL A 33 1.69 4.87 -3.74
C VAL A 33 2.64 5.02 -4.92
N GLU A 34 3.85 4.53 -4.75
CA GLU A 34 4.90 4.63 -5.75
C GLU A 34 5.72 3.34 -5.88
N SER A 35 6.29 3.11 -7.06
CA SER A 35 7.33 2.10 -7.22
C SER A 35 8.63 2.66 -6.64
N VAL A 36 9.27 1.89 -5.77
CA VAL A 36 10.54 2.30 -5.14
C VAL A 36 11.68 1.80 -6.01
N THR A 37 12.34 2.71 -6.71
CA THR A 37 13.45 2.39 -7.63
C THR A 37 14.78 2.93 -7.16
N GLN A 38 14.78 4.09 -6.51
CA GLN A 38 15.98 4.76 -5.99
C GLN A 38 15.71 5.21 -4.55
N PRO A 39 15.69 4.27 -3.59
CA PRO A 39 15.38 4.61 -2.22
C PRO A 39 16.46 5.47 -1.60
N SER A 40 16.04 6.49 -0.85
CA SER A 40 16.93 7.28 -0.01
C SER A 40 17.38 6.44 1.21
N PRO A 41 18.43 6.88 1.95
CA PRO A 41 18.78 6.23 3.22
C PRO A 41 17.59 6.18 4.20
N GLN A 42 16.77 7.22 4.24
CA GLN A 42 15.56 7.25 5.07
C GLN A 42 14.55 6.23 4.60
N ASP A 43 14.36 6.09 3.29
CA ASP A 43 13.44 5.10 2.71
C ASP A 43 13.86 3.68 3.09
N LEU A 44 15.14 3.37 3.02
CA LEU A 44 15.67 2.05 3.42
C LEU A 44 15.44 1.78 4.91
N THR A 45 15.63 2.79 5.75
CA THR A 45 15.33 2.70 7.19
C THR A 45 13.84 2.44 7.41
N ASP A 46 12.98 3.17 6.71
CA ASP A 46 11.53 3.00 6.82
C ASP A 46 11.08 1.61 6.36
N LEU A 47 11.62 1.10 5.24
CA LEU A 47 11.31 -0.24 4.74
C LEU A 47 11.73 -1.32 5.74
N ALA A 48 12.90 -1.18 6.34
CA ALA A 48 13.36 -2.10 7.39
C ALA A 48 12.40 -2.12 8.58
N LYS A 49 11.91 -0.96 9.00
CA LYS A 49 10.93 -0.84 10.09
C LYS A 49 9.58 -1.45 9.71
N ILE A 50 9.13 -1.27 8.48
CA ILE A 50 7.87 -1.85 7.99
C ILE A 50 7.93 -3.37 8.10
N TYR A 51 8.95 -3.99 7.54
CA TYR A 51 9.07 -5.46 7.54
C TYR A 51 9.55 -6.04 8.86
N ALA A 52 10.13 -5.24 9.76
CA ALA A 52 10.36 -5.66 11.14
C ALA A 52 9.03 -5.88 11.91
N ASP A 53 7.98 -5.18 11.52
CA ASP A 53 6.65 -5.36 12.09
C ASP A 53 5.87 -6.53 11.47
N ALA A 54 6.43 -7.18 10.44
CA ALA A 54 5.80 -8.31 9.77
C ALA A 54 5.96 -9.60 10.59
N PRO A 55 4.94 -10.47 10.61
CA PRO A 55 5.12 -11.81 11.14
C PRO A 55 6.09 -12.61 10.25
N GLU A 56 6.81 -13.56 10.85
CA GLU A 56 7.82 -14.36 10.12
C GLU A 56 7.27 -15.02 8.84
N TRP A 57 6.05 -15.56 8.91
CA TRP A 57 5.44 -16.22 7.77
C TRP A 57 5.29 -15.30 6.56
N LEU A 58 5.11 -13.98 6.80
CA LEU A 58 4.93 -13.01 5.73
C LEU A 58 6.20 -12.83 4.91
N LEU A 59 7.38 -13.01 5.52
CA LEU A 59 8.65 -12.83 4.84
C LEU A 59 9.00 -13.97 3.87
N THR A 60 8.36 -15.12 4.02
CA THR A 60 8.59 -16.29 3.16
C THR A 60 8.38 -15.94 1.67
N PRO A 61 9.26 -16.35 0.72
CA PRO A 61 10.39 -17.29 0.89
C PRO A 61 11.73 -16.63 1.24
N TYR A 62 11.75 -15.37 1.61
CA TYR A 62 12.99 -14.65 1.93
C TYR A 62 13.48 -15.00 3.35
N ALA A 63 14.80 -15.03 3.51
CA ALA A 63 15.41 -15.39 4.80
C ALA A 63 15.26 -14.29 5.86
N SER A 64 15.09 -13.02 5.43
CA SER A 64 15.01 -11.88 6.33
C SER A 64 14.28 -10.72 5.64
N ALA A 65 13.91 -9.70 6.41
CA ALA A 65 13.38 -8.45 5.87
C ALA A 65 14.37 -7.79 4.90
N GLU A 66 15.64 -7.78 5.22
CA GLU A 66 16.68 -7.21 4.36
C GLU A 66 16.78 -7.95 3.02
N ALA A 67 16.76 -9.28 3.04
CA ALA A 67 16.79 -10.09 1.84
C ALA A 67 15.57 -9.83 0.95
N LEU A 68 14.39 -9.67 1.56
CA LEU A 68 13.17 -9.33 0.84
C LEU A 68 13.30 -7.96 0.15
N ILE A 69 13.74 -6.94 0.88
CA ILE A 69 13.89 -5.58 0.36
C ILE A 69 14.91 -5.55 -0.78
N GLU A 70 16.06 -6.18 -0.62
CA GLU A 70 17.10 -6.25 -1.65
C GLU A 70 16.59 -6.93 -2.92
N ALA A 71 15.92 -8.07 -2.79
CA ALA A 71 15.37 -8.79 -3.93
C ALA A 71 14.30 -7.97 -4.66
N ALA A 72 13.41 -7.33 -3.91
CA ALA A 72 12.34 -6.53 -4.48
C ALA A 72 12.86 -5.27 -5.19
N LEU A 73 13.91 -4.64 -4.68
CA LEU A 73 14.58 -3.53 -5.34
C LEU A 73 15.28 -3.99 -6.63
N ALA A 74 15.92 -5.15 -6.59
CA ALA A 74 16.64 -5.70 -7.73
C ALA A 74 15.72 -6.06 -8.90
N ASP A 75 14.54 -6.61 -8.62
CA ASP A 75 13.58 -7.03 -9.66
C ASP A 75 12.51 -5.98 -10.00
N GLY A 76 12.52 -4.83 -9.33
CA GLY A 76 11.59 -3.73 -9.59
C GLY A 76 10.17 -3.98 -9.08
N SER A 77 9.96 -4.92 -8.18
CA SER A 77 8.64 -5.27 -7.68
C SER A 77 8.20 -4.47 -6.45
N LEU A 78 9.09 -3.71 -5.82
CA LEU A 78 8.79 -3.01 -4.58
C LEU A 78 7.92 -1.78 -4.82
N ILE A 79 6.76 -1.75 -4.17
CA ILE A 79 5.89 -0.58 -4.10
C ILE A 79 5.72 -0.16 -2.64
N ALA A 80 5.50 1.10 -2.40
CA ALA A 80 5.33 1.60 -1.04
C ALA A 80 4.35 2.77 -0.98
N GLY A 81 3.77 2.96 0.19
CA GLY A 81 2.91 4.09 0.49
C GLY A 81 3.67 5.15 1.27
N ARG A 82 3.72 6.35 0.71
CA ARG A 82 4.43 7.50 1.29
C ARG A 82 3.44 8.51 1.86
N PHE A 83 3.75 8.98 3.06
CA PHE A 83 3.02 10.05 3.72
C PHE A 83 4.03 10.96 4.42
N ASN A 84 3.98 12.28 4.14
CA ASN A 84 4.92 13.27 4.70
C ASN A 84 6.38 12.79 4.62
N ASP A 85 6.82 12.44 3.42
CA ASP A 85 8.19 11.99 3.12
C ASP A 85 8.62 10.68 3.79
N ARG A 86 7.72 9.98 4.48
CA ARG A 86 8.01 8.72 5.16
C ARG A 86 7.23 7.56 4.52
N LEU A 87 7.87 6.42 4.38
CA LEU A 87 7.19 5.19 3.95
C LEU A 87 6.54 4.52 5.14
N LEU A 88 5.25 4.23 5.02
CA LEU A 88 4.44 3.65 6.09
C LEU A 88 3.98 2.22 5.81
N GLY A 89 3.98 1.81 4.58
CA GLY A 89 3.62 0.47 4.15
C GLY A 89 4.30 0.14 2.84
N ALA A 90 4.40 -1.14 2.55
CA ALA A 90 5.04 -1.64 1.35
C ALA A 90 4.45 -2.99 0.91
N ALA A 91 4.69 -3.34 -0.33
CA ALA A 91 4.29 -4.62 -0.89
C ALA A 91 5.17 -4.94 -2.10
N LEU A 92 5.08 -6.17 -2.58
CA LEU A 92 5.70 -6.59 -3.82
C LEU A 92 4.61 -6.74 -4.88
N LEU A 93 4.77 -6.02 -5.99
CA LEU A 93 3.86 -6.12 -7.13
C LEU A 93 4.60 -6.70 -8.33
N ARG A 94 4.26 -7.93 -8.68
CA ARG A 94 4.82 -8.62 -9.85
C ARG A 94 3.87 -8.48 -11.02
N ARG A 95 4.35 -7.84 -12.08
CA ARG A 95 3.58 -7.56 -13.30
C ARG A 95 3.82 -8.67 -14.32
N GLY A 96 3.05 -9.76 -14.19
CA GLY A 96 3.09 -10.87 -15.14
C GLY A 96 2.28 -10.58 -16.41
N ASP A 97 2.50 -11.38 -17.44
CA ASP A 97 1.81 -11.23 -18.73
C ASP A 97 0.32 -11.57 -18.63
N GLU A 98 -0.02 -12.59 -17.86
CA GLU A 98 -1.41 -13.04 -17.70
C GLU A 98 -2.12 -12.38 -16.54
N ALA A 99 -1.41 -12.15 -15.43
CA ALA A 99 -1.97 -11.54 -14.23
C ALA A 99 -0.88 -10.82 -13.46
N TRP A 100 -1.28 -9.79 -12.72
CA TRP A 100 -0.43 -9.12 -11.74
C TRP A 100 -0.65 -9.75 -10.38
N ARG A 101 0.42 -9.91 -9.60
CA ARG A 101 0.35 -10.52 -8.25
C ARG A 101 0.90 -9.56 -7.22
N LEU A 102 0.11 -9.31 -6.20
CA LEU A 102 0.49 -8.52 -5.02
C LEU A 102 0.78 -9.46 -3.86
N SER A 103 1.94 -9.31 -3.26
CA SER A 103 2.36 -10.12 -2.11
C SER A 103 3.10 -9.28 -1.09
N HIS A 104 3.37 -9.86 0.07
CA HIS A 104 4.20 -9.25 1.12
C HIS A 104 3.72 -7.86 1.54
N LEU A 105 2.39 -7.65 1.56
CA LEU A 105 1.79 -6.40 2.02
C LEU A 105 1.97 -6.27 3.52
N CYS A 106 2.66 -5.22 3.93
CA CYS A 106 2.90 -4.94 5.34
C CYS A 106 2.82 -3.44 5.59
N VAL A 107 2.21 -3.09 6.71
CA VAL A 107 2.07 -1.71 7.18
C VAL A 107 2.65 -1.62 8.58
N ARG A 108 3.31 -0.51 8.89
CA ARG A 108 3.85 -0.27 10.23
C ARG A 108 2.73 -0.35 11.27
N LYS A 109 3.01 -1.01 12.40
CA LYS A 109 2.03 -1.18 13.51
C LYS A 109 1.42 0.14 13.95
N VAL A 110 2.24 1.20 14.05
CA VAL A 110 1.79 2.53 14.51
C VAL A 110 0.80 3.20 13.56
N THR A 111 0.74 2.74 12.30
CA THR A 111 -0.16 3.31 11.29
C THR A 111 -1.25 2.34 10.83
N ARG A 112 -1.35 1.16 11.43
CA ARG A 112 -2.41 0.21 11.13
C ARG A 112 -3.78 0.80 11.44
N LYS A 113 -4.79 0.39 10.65
CA LYS A 113 -6.16 0.90 10.70
C LYS A 113 -6.31 2.37 10.28
N ARG A 114 -5.28 2.96 9.67
CA ARG A 114 -5.34 4.32 9.12
C ARG A 114 -5.46 4.35 7.61
N GLY A 115 -5.68 3.20 6.99
CA GLY A 115 -5.96 3.09 5.56
C GLY A 115 -4.75 2.98 4.65
N VAL A 116 -3.53 2.80 5.16
CA VAL A 116 -2.32 2.67 4.34
C VAL A 116 -2.38 1.42 3.46
N GLY A 117 -2.67 0.26 4.06
CA GLY A 117 -2.79 -1.00 3.32
C GLY A 117 -3.93 -0.98 2.31
N ARG A 118 -5.05 -0.40 2.68
CA ARG A 118 -6.19 -0.21 1.79
C ARG A 118 -5.82 0.65 0.59
N ARG A 119 -5.09 1.73 0.82
CA ARG A 119 -4.65 2.62 -0.26
C ARG A 119 -3.69 1.91 -1.22
N LEU A 120 -2.76 1.11 -0.68
CA LEU A 120 -1.87 0.27 -1.50
C LEU A 120 -2.66 -0.69 -2.39
N LEU A 121 -3.66 -1.36 -1.85
CA LEU A 121 -4.51 -2.28 -2.60
C LEU A 121 -5.34 -1.55 -3.66
N GLU A 122 -5.98 -0.45 -3.32
CA GLU A 122 -6.78 0.34 -4.25
C GLU A 122 -5.94 0.81 -5.44
N GLU A 123 -4.75 1.30 -5.18
CA GLU A 123 -3.85 1.78 -6.23
C GLU A 123 -3.34 0.65 -7.12
N THR A 124 -2.99 -0.49 -6.55
CA THR A 124 -2.57 -1.65 -7.37
C THR A 124 -3.72 -2.19 -8.21
N GLN A 125 -4.94 -2.20 -7.69
CA GLN A 125 -6.13 -2.57 -8.47
C GLN A 125 -6.34 -1.60 -9.64
N ARG A 126 -6.18 -0.31 -9.40
CA ARG A 126 -6.29 0.72 -10.44
C ARG A 126 -5.23 0.53 -11.53
N LEU A 127 -3.98 0.35 -11.13
CA LEU A 127 -2.87 0.16 -12.07
C LEU A 127 -3.04 -1.11 -12.91
N ALA A 128 -3.45 -2.21 -12.30
CA ALA A 128 -3.70 -3.46 -13.00
C ALA A 128 -4.86 -3.31 -14.00
N SER A 129 -5.93 -2.64 -13.60
CA SER A 129 -7.08 -2.37 -14.46
C SER A 129 -6.69 -1.53 -15.66
N GLU A 130 -5.89 -0.46 -15.47
CA GLU A 130 -5.38 0.36 -16.57
C GLU A 130 -4.50 -0.44 -17.53
N ALA A 131 -3.74 -1.41 -17.02
CA ALA A 131 -2.92 -2.30 -17.84
C ALA A 131 -3.73 -3.41 -18.51
N GLY A 132 -5.02 -3.52 -18.20
CA GLY A 132 -5.88 -4.59 -18.73
C GLY A 132 -5.54 -5.97 -18.16
N LYS A 133 -5.01 -6.02 -16.93
CA LYS A 133 -4.59 -7.24 -16.27
C LYS A 133 -5.39 -7.52 -15.01
N PRO A 134 -5.77 -8.78 -14.74
CA PRO A 134 -6.35 -9.13 -13.44
C PRO A 134 -5.31 -9.03 -12.34
N LEU A 135 -5.73 -8.61 -11.16
CA LEU A 135 -4.91 -8.59 -9.96
C LEU A 135 -5.22 -9.82 -9.12
N ARG A 136 -4.19 -10.51 -8.67
CA ARG A 136 -4.27 -11.63 -7.75
C ARG A 136 -3.42 -11.34 -6.52
N LEU A 137 -3.81 -11.88 -5.38
CA LEU A 137 -2.97 -11.88 -4.18
C LEU A 137 -2.15 -13.15 -4.14
N ALA A 138 -0.96 -13.09 -3.54
CA ALA A 138 -0.11 -14.25 -3.32
C ALA A 138 0.40 -14.24 -1.89
N ALA A 139 0.37 -15.39 -1.25
CA ALA A 139 0.84 -15.57 0.12
C ALA A 139 1.20 -17.03 0.37
N PRO A 140 2.00 -17.35 1.40
CA PRO A 140 2.21 -18.72 1.82
C PRO A 140 0.86 -19.40 2.15
N ALA A 141 0.72 -20.66 1.81
CA ALA A 141 -0.52 -21.40 1.99
C ALA A 141 -0.90 -21.53 3.48
N GLY A 142 -2.20 -21.48 3.78
CA GLY A 142 -2.72 -21.81 5.10
C GLY A 142 -2.76 -20.65 6.09
N HIS A 143 -2.50 -19.42 5.67
CA HIS A 143 -2.57 -18.25 6.55
C HIS A 143 -3.94 -17.57 6.50
N LEU A 144 -4.60 -17.52 7.64
CA LEU A 144 -5.96 -16.97 7.76
C LEU A 144 -6.02 -15.49 7.42
N GLU A 145 -5.00 -14.72 7.76
CA GLU A 145 -4.94 -13.28 7.46
C GLU A 145 -4.94 -13.02 5.95
N ALA A 146 -4.19 -13.80 5.21
CA ALA A 146 -4.14 -13.70 3.75
C ALA A 146 -5.46 -14.10 3.12
N SER A 147 -6.06 -15.19 3.60
CA SER A 147 -7.38 -15.64 3.15
C SER A 147 -8.47 -14.62 3.45
N ALA A 148 -8.44 -14.01 4.63
CA ALA A 148 -9.39 -12.98 5.03
C ALA A 148 -9.26 -11.73 4.16
N LEU A 149 -8.04 -11.32 3.84
CA LEU A 149 -7.79 -10.18 2.95
C LEU A 149 -8.32 -10.46 1.55
N ALA A 150 -8.05 -11.64 1.00
CA ALA A 150 -8.53 -12.07 -0.31
C ALA A 150 -10.07 -12.06 -0.36
N ALA A 151 -10.72 -12.57 0.68
CA ALA A 151 -12.18 -12.59 0.77
C ALA A 151 -12.78 -11.19 0.82
N ARG A 152 -12.20 -10.29 1.62
CA ARG A 152 -12.69 -8.90 1.75
C ARG A 152 -12.51 -8.09 0.48
N THR A 153 -11.48 -8.36 -0.28
CA THR A 153 -11.15 -7.64 -1.51
C THR A 153 -11.71 -8.31 -2.76
N HIS A 154 -12.30 -9.49 -2.62
CA HIS A 154 -12.79 -10.32 -3.74
C HIS A 154 -11.69 -10.63 -4.77
N LEU A 155 -10.46 -10.76 -4.31
CA LEU A 155 -9.32 -11.10 -5.16
C LEU A 155 -8.95 -12.58 -4.99
N PRO A 156 -8.56 -13.27 -6.08
CA PRO A 156 -8.02 -14.62 -5.97
C PRO A 156 -6.73 -14.64 -5.16
N LEU A 157 -6.48 -15.73 -4.44
CA LEU A 157 -5.29 -15.92 -3.64
C LEU A 157 -4.49 -17.10 -4.20
N ASP A 158 -3.24 -16.85 -4.58
CA ASP A 158 -2.31 -17.86 -5.03
C ASP A 158 -1.35 -18.24 -3.90
N SER A 159 -0.89 -19.50 -3.88
CA SER A 159 0.14 -19.93 -2.95
C SER A 159 1.52 -19.55 -3.46
N LEU A 160 2.36 -19.09 -2.54
CA LEU A 160 3.78 -18.85 -2.83
C LEU A 160 4.57 -20.13 -2.71
#